data_1e5a8097b8e756635be2dc76eac4bb8c
#
_entry.id   1e5a8097b8e756635be2dc76eac4bb8c
#
_cell.length_a   1.000
_cell.length_b   1.000
_cell.length_c   1.000
_cell.angle_alpha   90.00
_cell.angle_beta   90.00
_cell.angle_gamma   90.00
#
_symmetry.space_group_name_H-M   'P 1'
#
loop_
_entity.id
_entity.type
_entity.pdbx_description
1 polymer ?
#
loop_
_entity_poly.entity_id
_entity_poly.type
_entity_poly.pdbx_seq_one_letter_code
_entity_poly.pdbx_strand_id
1 'polypeptide(L)'
;EVAGISFGGQMHGLVILDEKDQVIRPAILWNDGRTTKETDYLNQVIGKEKLSEYTANIAFAGFTAPKILWVKENEPENFAKICKIMLPKDYLAYCLTGVHCCDYSDASGMLLLDVKNKCWSEQMLEICGVSREQMPELFESYEKVGTLKPEVAKELGLPETCLVAAGAGDNAAAAVGTGTVGDGQCIVSLGTSGTIFISSENFGVDPHNALHAFAHADGHYHLMGCMLSAASCNKWWMEDILQTQDFAKEQAAIQSQGRNHVF
;
A
#
# COMPACT_ATOMS: atom_id res chain seq x y z
N GLU A 1 26.64 -16.47 -4.40
CA GLU A 1 26.64 -15.82 -3.08
C GLU A 1 25.54 -14.75 -3.05
N VAL A 2 24.66 -14.74 -2.04
CA VAL A 2 23.58 -13.74 -1.90
C VAL A 2 24.17 -12.49 -1.26
N ALA A 3 24.19 -11.39 -2.00
CA ALA A 3 24.75 -10.12 -1.54
C ALA A 3 23.70 -9.17 -0.93
N GLY A 4 22.42 -9.34 -1.29
CA GLY A 4 21.34 -8.48 -0.80
C GLY A 4 19.97 -9.12 -0.92
N ILE A 5 19.01 -8.60 -0.14
CA ILE A 5 17.60 -8.98 -0.09
C ILE A 5 16.76 -7.71 -0.25
N SER A 6 15.69 -7.80 -1.01
CA SER A 6 14.65 -6.78 -1.13
C SER A 6 13.28 -7.43 -1.18
N PHE A 7 12.21 -6.66 -1.00
CA PHE A 7 10.85 -7.16 -0.90
C PHE A 7 9.88 -6.36 -1.79
N GLY A 8 8.89 -7.05 -2.35
CA GLY A 8 7.61 -6.45 -2.71
C GLY A 8 6.57 -6.94 -1.72
N GLY A 9 5.78 -6.06 -1.13
CA GLY A 9 4.83 -6.42 -0.08
C GLY A 9 3.44 -5.85 -0.29
N GLN A 10 2.40 -6.58 0.21
CA GLN A 10 1.04 -6.07 0.22
C GLN A 10 0.97 -4.77 1.01
N MET A 11 0.32 -3.77 0.44
CA MET A 11 0.18 -2.45 1.04
C MET A 11 -0.88 -2.40 2.16
N HIS A 12 -0.91 -1.30 2.90
CA HIS A 12 -2.01 -0.88 3.77
C HIS A 12 -2.22 -1.69 5.06
N GLY A 13 -1.61 -2.85 5.23
CA GLY A 13 -1.77 -3.68 6.42
C GLY A 13 -1.27 -2.98 7.68
N LEU A 14 -1.98 -3.14 8.81
CA LEU A 14 -1.55 -2.58 10.10
C LEU A 14 -0.91 -3.66 10.96
N VAL A 15 0.38 -3.52 11.24
CA VAL A 15 1.13 -4.28 12.26
C VAL A 15 1.52 -3.32 13.38
N ILE A 16 1.25 -3.68 14.63
CA ILE A 16 1.55 -2.86 15.80
C ILE A 16 2.34 -3.65 16.84
N LEU A 17 3.40 -3.04 17.37
CA LEU A 17 4.27 -3.63 18.37
C LEU A 17 4.24 -2.82 19.66
N ASP A 18 4.46 -3.53 20.77
CA ASP A 18 4.62 -2.96 22.11
C ASP A 18 6.08 -2.51 22.40
N GLU A 19 6.33 -2.06 23.63
CA GLU A 19 7.65 -1.63 24.11
C GLU A 19 8.72 -2.74 24.09
N LYS A 20 8.30 -4.01 24.03
CA LYS A 20 9.19 -5.20 23.97
C LYS A 20 9.28 -5.77 22.57
N ASP A 21 8.83 -5.02 21.57
CA ASP A 21 8.76 -5.46 20.17
C ASP A 21 7.89 -6.70 19.93
N GLN A 22 6.93 -6.95 20.83
CA GLN A 22 5.98 -8.04 20.66
C GLN A 22 4.77 -7.55 19.87
N VAL A 23 4.29 -8.40 18.95
CA VAL A 23 3.08 -8.12 18.19
C VAL A 23 1.87 -8.07 19.13
N ILE A 24 1.21 -6.92 19.20
CA ILE A 24 0.07 -6.68 20.12
C ILE A 24 -1.16 -7.50 19.72
N ARG A 25 -1.39 -7.63 18.41
CA ARG A 25 -2.53 -8.34 17.83
C ARG A 25 -2.24 -8.79 16.39
N PRO A 26 -3.00 -9.75 15.84
CA PRO A 26 -2.90 -10.09 14.40
C PRO A 26 -3.10 -8.86 13.51
N ALA A 27 -2.33 -8.78 12.41
CA ALA A 27 -2.41 -7.67 11.46
C ALA A 27 -3.82 -7.50 10.88
N ILE A 28 -4.24 -6.25 10.67
CA ILE A 28 -5.46 -5.93 9.92
C ILE A 28 -5.04 -5.67 8.47
N LEU A 29 -5.43 -6.55 7.55
CA LEU A 29 -4.96 -6.54 6.17
C LEU A 29 -5.78 -5.58 5.28
N TRP A 30 -5.30 -5.35 4.05
CA TRP A 30 -5.88 -4.41 3.09
C TRP A 30 -7.34 -4.73 2.67
N ASN A 31 -7.71 -6.00 2.66
CA ASN A 31 -9.04 -6.50 2.28
C ASN A 31 -10.04 -6.60 3.46
N ASP A 32 -9.64 -6.13 4.63
CA ASP A 32 -10.50 -6.10 5.82
C ASP A 32 -11.39 -4.84 5.80
N GLY A 33 -12.69 -5.04 5.70
CA GLY A 33 -13.68 -3.96 5.57
C GLY A 33 -14.23 -3.41 6.90
N ARG A 34 -13.66 -3.78 8.07
CA ARG A 34 -14.20 -3.39 9.39
C ARG A 34 -14.22 -1.89 9.66
N THR A 35 -13.42 -1.10 8.94
CA THR A 35 -13.16 0.31 9.21
C THR A 35 -14.09 1.28 8.45
N THR A 36 -15.28 0.84 8.05
CA THR A 36 -16.22 1.69 7.31
C THR A 36 -16.58 2.97 8.06
N LYS A 37 -16.84 2.87 9.37
CA LYS A 37 -17.18 4.01 10.24
C LYS A 37 -16.04 5.04 10.31
N GLU A 38 -14.82 4.58 10.48
CA GLU A 38 -13.62 5.41 10.56
C GLU A 38 -13.30 6.06 9.20
N THR A 39 -13.54 5.33 8.11
CA THR A 39 -13.42 5.83 6.74
C THR A 39 -14.45 6.95 6.48
N ASP A 40 -15.68 6.78 6.91
CA ASP A 40 -16.73 7.80 6.81
C ASP A 40 -16.38 9.03 7.67
N TYR A 41 -15.89 8.83 8.90
CA TYR A 41 -15.41 9.92 9.75
C TYR A 41 -14.31 10.75 9.05
N LEU A 42 -13.29 10.09 8.50
CA LEU A 42 -12.22 10.76 7.79
C LEU A 42 -12.74 11.55 6.56
N ASN A 43 -13.57 10.92 5.73
CA ASN A 43 -14.04 11.54 4.49
C ASN A 43 -15.11 12.63 4.70
N GLN A 44 -15.98 12.50 5.71
CA GLN A 44 -17.14 13.38 5.90
C GLN A 44 -16.93 14.42 6.99
N VAL A 45 -16.21 14.07 8.09
CA VAL A 45 -16.01 14.97 9.22
C VAL A 45 -14.69 15.74 9.07
N ILE A 46 -13.57 15.06 8.83
CA ILE A 46 -12.30 15.72 8.51
C ILE A 46 -12.41 16.39 7.13
N GLY A 47 -12.92 15.66 6.15
CA GLY A 47 -13.22 16.13 4.80
C GLY A 47 -12.17 15.70 3.77
N LYS A 48 -12.65 15.25 2.62
CA LYS A 48 -11.82 14.75 1.51
C LYS A 48 -10.78 15.75 1.02
N GLU A 49 -11.14 17.04 0.98
CA GLU A 49 -10.25 18.11 0.55
C GLU A 49 -9.03 18.23 1.47
N LYS A 50 -9.26 18.23 2.80
CA LYS A 50 -8.17 18.27 3.78
C LYS A 50 -7.31 17.00 3.75
N LEU A 51 -7.93 15.82 3.64
CA LEU A 51 -7.18 14.58 3.51
C LEU A 51 -6.28 14.61 2.27
N SER A 52 -6.82 15.08 1.14
CA SER A 52 -6.06 15.23 -0.10
C SER A 52 -4.93 16.26 0.04
N GLU A 53 -5.17 17.36 0.75
CA GLU A 53 -4.12 18.34 1.07
C GLU A 53 -3.00 17.73 1.92
N TYR A 54 -3.36 16.92 2.93
CA TYR A 54 -2.41 16.35 3.89
C TYR A 54 -1.64 15.14 3.35
N THR A 55 -2.23 14.38 2.40
CA THR A 55 -1.69 13.07 1.97
C THR A 55 -1.78 12.81 0.48
N ALA A 56 -2.33 13.73 -0.32
CA ALA A 56 -2.65 13.55 -1.74
C ALA A 56 -3.73 12.48 -2.01
N ASN A 57 -4.41 11.97 -0.99
CA ASN A 57 -5.39 10.89 -1.10
C ASN A 57 -6.62 11.15 -0.21
N ILE A 58 -7.69 10.38 -0.42
CA ILE A 58 -8.85 10.30 0.46
C ILE A 58 -8.87 8.95 1.20
N ALA A 59 -9.70 8.82 2.22
CA ALA A 59 -9.75 7.59 3.01
C ALA A 59 -10.49 6.45 2.29
N PHE A 60 -9.91 5.25 2.39
CA PHE A 60 -10.53 3.98 2.00
C PHE A 60 -10.37 2.98 3.15
N ALA A 61 -11.33 2.06 3.30
CA ALA A 61 -11.33 1.07 4.37
C ALA A 61 -10.06 0.19 4.37
N GLY A 62 -9.47 -0.02 3.19
CA GLY A 62 -8.22 -0.75 3.05
C GLY A 62 -6.98 -0.04 3.62
N PHE A 63 -6.99 1.29 3.78
CA PHE A 63 -5.81 2.06 4.21
C PHE A 63 -5.51 1.92 5.71
N THR A 64 -4.29 2.28 6.11
CA THR A 64 -3.79 2.05 7.48
C THR A 64 -4.40 3.01 8.51
N ALA A 65 -4.56 4.31 8.19
CA ALA A 65 -5.09 5.29 9.11
C ALA A 65 -6.49 4.94 9.66
N PRO A 66 -7.49 4.51 8.85
CA PRO A 66 -8.76 4.02 9.37
C PRO A 66 -8.61 2.84 10.34
N LYS A 67 -7.62 1.96 10.13
CA LYS A 67 -7.37 0.81 11.01
C LYS A 67 -6.80 1.23 12.36
N ILE A 68 -5.94 2.25 12.38
CA ILE A 68 -5.44 2.83 13.64
C ILE A 68 -6.59 3.42 14.44
N LEU A 69 -7.48 4.19 13.79
CA LEU A 69 -8.67 4.74 14.43
C LEU A 69 -9.60 3.64 14.95
N TRP A 70 -9.78 2.57 14.18
CA TRP A 70 -10.57 1.42 14.61
C TRP A 70 -9.98 0.76 15.87
N VAL A 71 -8.68 0.53 15.91
CA VAL A 71 -8.00 -0.02 17.11
C VAL A 71 -8.17 0.93 18.30
N LYS A 72 -8.02 2.23 18.09
CA LYS A 72 -8.20 3.26 19.13
C LYS A 72 -9.59 3.21 19.75
N GLU A 73 -10.64 3.04 18.93
CA GLU A 73 -12.03 3.03 19.38
C GLU A 73 -12.46 1.68 19.96
N ASN A 74 -12.06 0.58 19.32
CA ASN A 74 -12.59 -0.76 19.65
C ASN A 74 -11.65 -1.60 20.53
N GLU A 75 -10.34 -1.28 20.54
CA GLU A 75 -9.33 -1.98 21.33
C GLU A 75 -8.43 -0.97 22.09
N PRO A 76 -8.98 -0.08 22.95
CA PRO A 76 -8.21 1.01 23.57
C PRO A 76 -7.03 0.52 24.42
N GLU A 77 -7.14 -0.66 25.04
CA GLU A 77 -6.02 -1.25 25.79
C GLU A 77 -4.86 -1.69 24.87
N ASN A 78 -5.15 -2.14 23.65
CA ASN A 78 -4.15 -2.45 22.65
C ASN A 78 -3.56 -1.16 22.07
N PHE A 79 -4.40 -0.16 21.78
CA PHE A 79 -3.96 1.14 21.29
C PHE A 79 -2.96 1.80 22.25
N ALA A 80 -3.22 1.77 23.56
CA ALA A 80 -2.35 2.35 24.57
C ALA A 80 -0.96 1.69 24.67
N LYS A 81 -0.79 0.47 24.13
CA LYS A 81 0.49 -0.25 24.13
C LYS A 81 1.33 -0.01 22.89
N ILE A 82 0.79 0.67 21.87
CA ILE A 82 1.49 0.85 20.59
C ILE A 82 2.76 1.66 20.80
N CYS A 83 3.90 1.06 20.50
CA CYS A 83 5.20 1.71 20.46
C CYS A 83 5.75 1.81 19.03
N LYS A 84 5.38 0.87 18.14
CA LYS A 84 5.77 0.90 16.73
C LYS A 84 4.60 0.53 15.84
N ILE A 85 4.47 1.27 14.76
CA ILE A 85 3.50 1.04 13.68
C ILE A 85 4.29 0.64 12.43
N MET A 86 3.85 -0.43 11.76
CA MET A 86 4.52 -0.97 10.58
C MET A 86 3.50 -1.47 9.56
N LEU A 87 3.93 -1.57 8.32
CA LEU A 87 3.27 -2.37 7.29
C LEU A 87 3.81 -3.82 7.33
N PRO A 88 3.12 -4.80 6.71
CA PRO A 88 3.55 -6.21 6.75
C PRO A 88 4.97 -6.43 6.20
N LYS A 89 5.34 -5.76 5.11
CA LYS A 89 6.68 -5.80 4.53
C LYS A 89 7.72 -5.21 5.49
N ASP A 90 7.41 -4.10 6.13
CA ASP A 90 8.29 -3.41 7.06
C ASP A 90 8.57 -4.28 8.29
N TYR A 91 7.54 -4.99 8.77
CA TYR A 91 7.70 -5.95 9.87
C TYR A 91 8.66 -7.09 9.50
N LEU A 92 8.61 -7.58 8.25
CA LEU A 92 9.59 -8.56 7.77
C LEU A 92 11.01 -7.96 7.75
N ALA A 93 11.19 -6.75 7.22
CA ALA A 93 12.49 -6.07 7.23
C ALA A 93 12.99 -5.86 8.68
N TYR A 94 12.09 -5.49 9.60
CA TYR A 94 12.39 -5.36 11.02
C TYR A 94 12.84 -6.69 11.65
N CYS A 95 12.15 -7.78 11.36
CA CYS A 95 12.55 -9.12 11.81
C CYS A 95 13.97 -9.49 11.34
N LEU A 96 14.32 -9.14 10.12
CA LEU A 96 15.61 -9.45 9.52
C LEU A 96 16.75 -8.56 10.03
N THR A 97 16.49 -7.26 10.25
CA THR A 97 17.52 -6.25 10.51
C THR A 97 17.46 -5.62 11.90
N GLY A 98 16.28 -5.59 12.53
CA GLY A 98 16.02 -4.79 13.74
C GLY A 98 15.78 -3.31 13.47
N VAL A 99 15.75 -2.86 12.20
CA VAL A 99 15.53 -1.46 11.84
C VAL A 99 14.05 -1.20 11.61
N HIS A 100 13.47 -0.22 12.33
CA HIS A 100 12.11 0.24 12.16
C HIS A 100 12.03 1.19 10.97
N CYS A 101 11.76 0.65 9.79
CA CYS A 101 11.81 1.34 8.50
C CYS A 101 10.53 1.14 7.70
N CYS A 102 10.25 2.07 6.79
CA CYS A 102 9.24 1.96 5.73
C CYS A 102 9.76 2.65 4.48
N ASP A 103 9.37 2.20 3.29
CA ASP A 103 9.67 2.93 2.08
C ASP A 103 8.53 3.88 1.67
N TYR A 104 8.87 4.92 0.90
CA TYR A 104 7.90 5.93 0.50
C TYR A 104 6.73 5.38 -0.32
N SER A 105 6.96 4.36 -1.17
CA SER A 105 5.90 3.81 -2.01
C SER A 105 4.82 3.10 -1.19
N ASP A 106 5.21 2.32 -0.19
CA ASP A 106 4.30 1.60 0.69
C ASP A 106 3.69 2.55 1.74
N ALA A 107 4.48 3.47 2.31
CA ALA A 107 4.01 4.50 3.24
C ALA A 107 2.92 5.39 2.63
N SER A 108 2.95 5.65 1.31
CA SER A 108 1.92 6.41 0.59
C SER A 108 0.52 5.81 0.76
N GLY A 109 0.41 4.49 0.89
CA GLY A 109 -0.85 3.78 1.10
C GLY A 109 -1.35 3.77 2.54
N MET A 110 -0.62 4.37 3.48
CA MET A 110 -1.04 4.43 4.88
C MET A 110 -2.08 5.52 5.15
N LEU A 111 -2.22 6.53 4.30
CA LEU A 111 -2.95 7.79 4.56
C LEU A 111 -2.35 8.57 5.75
N LEU A 112 -1.05 8.41 5.97
CA LEU A 112 -0.29 9.09 7.03
C LEU A 112 0.93 9.83 6.47
N LEU A 113 1.28 9.61 5.19
CA LEU A 113 2.38 10.26 4.50
C LEU A 113 1.88 11.50 3.74
N ASP A 114 2.56 12.62 3.90
CA ASP A 114 2.53 13.72 2.92
C ASP A 114 3.35 13.27 1.71
N VAL A 115 2.67 12.75 0.71
CA VAL A 115 3.30 12.16 -0.49
C VAL A 115 4.11 13.20 -1.25
N LYS A 116 3.64 14.44 -1.30
CA LYS A 116 4.30 15.55 -2.01
C LYS A 116 5.68 15.85 -1.43
N ASN A 117 5.76 15.93 -0.09
CA ASN A 117 6.95 16.32 0.63
C ASN A 117 7.76 15.12 1.15
N LYS A 118 7.27 13.89 0.92
CA LYS A 118 7.90 12.64 1.36
C LYS A 118 8.23 12.65 2.85
N CYS A 119 7.26 13.02 3.68
CA CYS A 119 7.39 13.00 5.14
C CYS A 119 6.07 12.59 5.79
N TRP A 120 6.11 12.19 7.06
CA TRP A 120 4.90 11.92 7.80
C TRP A 120 4.08 13.19 7.97
N SER A 121 2.75 13.10 7.73
CA SER A 121 1.80 14.21 7.89
C SER A 121 1.48 14.39 9.37
N GLU A 122 1.97 15.46 9.98
CA GLU A 122 1.70 15.80 11.40
C GLU A 122 0.19 15.88 11.67
N GLN A 123 -0.57 16.44 10.72
CA GLN A 123 -2.03 16.56 10.84
C GLN A 123 -2.69 15.18 10.90
N MET A 124 -2.25 14.23 10.07
CA MET A 124 -2.81 12.88 10.07
C MET A 124 -2.38 12.08 11.29
N LEU A 125 -1.17 12.26 11.78
CA LEU A 125 -0.73 11.65 13.03
C LEU A 125 -1.57 12.14 14.21
N GLU A 126 -1.84 13.44 14.31
CA GLU A 126 -2.71 14.04 15.32
C GLU A 126 -4.14 13.50 15.25
N ILE A 127 -4.74 13.44 14.05
CA ILE A 127 -6.09 12.88 13.82
C ILE A 127 -6.17 11.43 14.31
N CYS A 128 -5.16 10.62 14.00
CA CYS A 128 -5.10 9.22 14.43
C CYS A 128 -4.75 9.08 15.91
N GLY A 129 -4.17 10.11 16.53
CA GLY A 129 -3.72 10.11 17.94
C GLY A 129 -2.47 9.27 18.14
N VAL A 130 -1.58 9.26 17.15
CA VAL A 130 -0.28 8.62 17.20
C VAL A 130 0.82 9.66 17.08
N SER A 131 2.02 9.35 17.57
CA SER A 131 3.16 10.26 17.55
C SER A 131 4.17 9.90 16.46
N ARG A 132 5.05 10.85 16.16
CA ARG A 132 6.14 10.66 15.18
C ARG A 132 7.09 9.52 15.58
N GLU A 133 7.31 9.32 16.88
CA GLU A 133 8.19 8.31 17.43
C GLU A 133 7.66 6.88 17.23
N GLN A 134 6.33 6.74 17.07
CA GLN A 134 5.70 5.45 16.77
C GLN A 134 5.79 5.08 15.27
N MET A 135 6.16 6.06 14.42
CA MET A 135 6.27 5.86 12.98
C MET A 135 7.68 5.44 12.57
N PRO A 136 7.82 4.60 11.53
CA PRO A 136 9.13 4.15 11.03
C PRO A 136 9.94 5.30 10.41
N GLU A 137 11.24 5.09 10.31
CA GLU A 137 12.12 5.91 9.46
C GLU A 137 11.79 5.65 7.98
N LEU A 138 11.79 6.70 7.18
CA LEU A 138 11.41 6.65 5.75
C LEU A 138 12.66 6.52 4.87
N PHE A 139 12.57 5.65 3.86
CA PHE A 139 13.62 5.36 2.92
C PHE A 139 13.09 5.38 1.48
N GLU A 140 13.97 5.58 0.50
CA GLU A 140 13.63 5.19 -0.87
C GLU A 140 13.64 3.65 -0.97
N SER A 141 12.83 3.11 -1.87
CA SER A 141 12.61 1.66 -1.98
C SER A 141 13.90 0.86 -2.23
N TYR A 142 14.87 1.47 -2.91
CA TYR A 142 16.17 0.89 -3.25
C TYR A 142 17.26 1.15 -2.20
N GLU A 143 16.98 1.94 -1.17
CA GLU A 143 17.98 2.25 -0.14
C GLU A 143 18.21 1.09 0.80
N LYS A 144 19.45 0.98 1.23
CA LYS A 144 19.86 0.04 2.27
C LYS A 144 19.32 0.48 3.63
N VAL A 145 18.52 -0.36 4.27
CA VAL A 145 18.05 -0.13 5.66
C VAL A 145 18.99 -0.79 6.70
N GLY A 146 19.69 -1.84 6.33
CA GLY A 146 20.59 -2.53 7.25
C GLY A 146 21.27 -3.75 6.64
N THR A 147 21.78 -4.60 7.51
CA THR A 147 22.27 -5.95 7.19
C THR A 147 21.50 -6.96 8.05
N LEU A 148 21.61 -8.24 7.72
CA LEU A 148 20.96 -9.29 8.52
C LEU A 148 21.51 -9.31 9.97
N LYS A 149 20.61 -9.53 10.93
CA LYS A 149 21.00 -9.86 12.30
C LYS A 149 21.84 -11.15 12.30
N PRO A 150 22.83 -11.29 13.18
CA PRO A 150 23.70 -12.49 13.21
C PRO A 150 22.93 -13.81 13.31
N GLU A 151 21.91 -13.85 14.16
CA GLU A 151 21.06 -15.04 14.34
C GLU A 151 20.26 -15.38 13.08
N VAL A 152 19.75 -14.38 12.37
CA VAL A 152 18.98 -14.55 11.11
C VAL A 152 19.93 -14.99 9.98
N ALA A 153 21.09 -14.36 9.87
CA ALA A 153 22.10 -14.72 8.88
C ALA A 153 22.53 -16.20 9.06
N LYS A 154 22.74 -16.62 10.29
CA LYS A 154 23.08 -18.01 10.63
C LYS A 154 21.96 -18.97 10.28
N GLU A 155 20.70 -18.64 10.60
CA GLU A 155 19.53 -19.48 10.30
C GLU A 155 19.33 -19.66 8.80
N LEU A 156 19.48 -18.58 8.02
CA LEU A 156 19.33 -18.58 6.58
C LEU A 156 20.58 -19.12 5.83
N GLY A 157 21.70 -19.32 6.51
CA GLY A 157 22.97 -19.71 5.89
C GLY A 157 23.54 -18.61 4.99
N LEU A 158 23.28 -17.35 5.31
CA LEU A 158 23.72 -16.16 4.57
C LEU A 158 24.82 -15.41 5.35
N PRO A 159 25.66 -14.60 4.66
CA PRO A 159 26.62 -13.76 5.35
C PRO A 159 25.92 -12.63 6.12
N GLU A 160 26.44 -12.28 7.29
CA GLU A 160 25.96 -11.12 8.08
C GLU A 160 26.08 -9.78 7.30
N THR A 161 26.97 -9.75 6.30
CA THR A 161 27.13 -8.60 5.39
C THR A 161 26.06 -8.50 4.32
N CYS A 162 25.14 -9.48 4.22
CA CYS A 162 24.04 -9.44 3.28
C CYS A 162 23.17 -8.19 3.54
N LEU A 163 23.07 -7.34 2.52
CA LEU A 163 22.34 -6.08 2.60
C LEU A 163 20.83 -6.33 2.58
N VAL A 164 20.07 -5.51 3.31
CA VAL A 164 18.61 -5.49 3.23
C VAL A 164 18.19 -4.10 2.75
N ALA A 165 17.46 -4.06 1.63
CA ALA A 165 16.86 -2.84 1.12
C ALA A 165 15.46 -2.63 1.71
N ALA A 166 14.96 -1.39 1.69
CA ALA A 166 13.64 -1.04 2.18
C ALA A 166 12.51 -1.81 1.46
N GLY A 167 12.72 -2.12 0.18
CA GLY A 167 11.71 -2.76 -0.65
C GLY A 167 10.62 -1.78 -1.07
N ALA A 168 9.52 -2.28 -1.62
CA ALA A 168 8.45 -1.45 -2.15
C ALA A 168 7.06 -2.06 -1.90
N GLY A 169 6.02 -1.22 -1.94
CA GLY A 169 4.65 -1.71 -2.11
C GLY A 169 4.53 -2.55 -3.38
N ASP A 170 3.70 -3.60 -3.37
CA ASP A 170 3.63 -4.63 -4.42
C ASP A 170 3.41 -4.06 -5.83
N ASN A 171 2.53 -3.06 -5.97
CA ASN A 171 2.28 -2.43 -7.27
C ASN A 171 3.49 -1.63 -7.78
N ALA A 172 4.19 -0.90 -6.91
CA ALA A 172 5.40 -0.16 -7.28
C ALA A 172 6.55 -1.13 -7.60
N ALA A 173 6.70 -2.23 -6.86
CA ALA A 173 7.66 -3.29 -7.15
C ALA A 173 7.39 -3.95 -8.52
N ALA A 174 6.12 -4.27 -8.81
CA ALA A 174 5.70 -4.82 -10.09
C ALA A 174 5.97 -3.83 -11.25
N ALA A 175 5.74 -2.54 -11.03
CA ALA A 175 6.03 -1.50 -12.01
C ALA A 175 7.52 -1.47 -12.37
N VAL A 176 8.41 -1.48 -11.38
CA VAL A 176 9.86 -1.59 -11.61
C VAL A 176 10.21 -2.88 -12.36
N GLY A 177 9.65 -4.01 -11.94
CA GLY A 177 9.90 -5.31 -12.57
C GLY A 177 9.44 -5.41 -14.03
N THR A 178 8.49 -4.60 -14.45
CA THR A 178 7.98 -4.51 -15.83
C THR A 178 8.57 -3.35 -16.63
N GLY A 179 9.48 -2.58 -16.04
CA GLY A 179 10.10 -1.43 -16.68
C GLY A 179 9.21 -0.18 -16.74
N THR A 180 8.13 -0.13 -15.94
CA THR A 180 7.24 1.03 -15.83
C THR A 180 7.86 2.04 -14.85
N VAL A 181 8.89 2.73 -15.32
CA VAL A 181 9.67 3.73 -14.59
C VAL A 181 9.87 4.97 -15.46
N GLY A 182 10.12 6.12 -14.85
CA GLY A 182 10.21 7.39 -15.56
C GLY A 182 8.85 7.97 -15.93
N ASP A 183 8.80 8.96 -16.80
CA ASP A 183 7.58 9.73 -17.07
C ASP A 183 6.67 9.04 -18.09
N GLY A 184 5.37 8.99 -17.79
CA GLY A 184 4.31 8.58 -18.71
C GLY A 184 4.28 7.08 -19.07
N GLN A 185 5.02 6.22 -18.37
CA GLN A 185 4.94 4.78 -18.58
C GLN A 185 3.69 4.24 -17.87
N CYS A 186 3.04 3.25 -18.47
CA CYS A 186 1.79 2.69 -17.95
C CYS A 186 1.85 1.16 -17.89
N ILE A 187 1.42 0.60 -16.78
CA ILE A 187 1.11 -0.83 -16.64
C ILE A 187 -0.37 -1.02 -16.34
N VAL A 188 -0.99 -1.99 -17.02
CA VAL A 188 -2.34 -2.47 -16.73
C VAL A 188 -2.23 -3.88 -16.20
N SER A 189 -2.56 -4.09 -14.93
CA SER A 189 -2.61 -5.40 -14.30
C SER A 189 -4.05 -5.90 -14.21
N LEU A 190 -4.33 -7.06 -14.78
CA LEU A 190 -5.65 -7.68 -14.79
C LEU A 190 -5.59 -9.07 -14.16
N GLY A 191 -6.02 -9.12 -12.93
CA GLY A 191 -6.20 -10.35 -12.15
C GLY A 191 -7.61 -10.41 -11.57
N THR A 192 -7.79 -11.03 -10.43
CA THR A 192 -9.05 -10.96 -9.65
C THR A 192 -9.49 -9.50 -9.47
N SER A 193 -8.58 -8.65 -9.02
CA SER A 193 -8.65 -7.19 -9.08
C SER A 193 -7.93 -6.64 -10.32
N GLY A 194 -8.05 -5.35 -10.59
CA GLY A 194 -7.38 -4.67 -11.68
C GLY A 194 -6.75 -3.36 -11.21
N THR A 195 -5.56 -3.04 -11.73
CA THR A 195 -4.92 -1.74 -11.51
C THR A 195 -4.46 -1.15 -12.83
N ILE A 196 -4.56 0.17 -12.92
CA ILE A 196 -3.92 0.99 -13.95
C ILE A 196 -2.95 1.90 -13.21
N PHE A 197 -1.67 1.74 -13.49
CA PHE A 197 -0.58 2.46 -12.84
C PHE A 197 0.14 3.29 -13.90
N ILE A 198 0.34 4.58 -13.63
CA ILE A 198 1.02 5.51 -14.54
C ILE A 198 2.14 6.18 -13.76
N SER A 199 3.39 5.94 -14.16
CA SER A 199 4.57 6.58 -13.57
C SER A 199 4.69 8.03 -14.01
N SER A 200 5.20 8.90 -13.14
CA SER A 200 5.43 10.31 -13.39
C SER A 200 6.65 10.81 -12.61
N GLU A 201 7.51 11.58 -13.27
CA GLU A 201 8.62 12.26 -12.60
C GLU A 201 8.14 13.39 -11.68
N ASN A 202 6.94 13.92 -11.94
CA ASN A 202 6.39 15.03 -11.20
C ASN A 202 5.25 14.58 -10.27
N PHE A 203 5.18 15.21 -9.10
CA PHE A 203 4.05 15.03 -8.20
C PHE A 203 2.76 15.54 -8.85
N GLY A 204 1.70 14.76 -8.75
CA GLY A 204 0.37 15.12 -9.23
C GLY A 204 -0.73 14.47 -8.40
N VAL A 205 -1.88 15.14 -8.33
CA VAL A 205 -3.10 14.63 -7.69
C VAL A 205 -4.25 14.77 -8.68
N ASP A 206 -5.08 13.74 -8.79
CA ASP A 206 -6.34 13.86 -9.51
C ASP A 206 -7.29 14.83 -8.78
N PRO A 207 -7.77 15.91 -9.44
CA PRO A 207 -8.65 16.90 -8.81
C PRO A 207 -9.95 16.31 -8.23
N HIS A 208 -10.37 15.16 -8.72
CA HIS A 208 -11.56 14.46 -8.23
C HIS A 208 -11.25 13.35 -7.22
N ASN A 209 -9.97 13.13 -6.90
CA ASN A 209 -9.50 12.03 -6.03
C ASN A 209 -10.02 10.65 -6.47
N ALA A 210 -10.23 10.44 -7.77
CA ALA A 210 -10.59 9.14 -8.34
C ALA A 210 -9.38 8.21 -8.51
N LEU A 211 -8.16 8.79 -8.52
CA LEU A 211 -6.90 8.07 -8.60
C LEU A 211 -6.12 8.27 -7.29
N HIS A 212 -5.41 7.22 -6.89
CA HIS A 212 -4.41 7.32 -5.82
C HIS A 212 -3.16 8.02 -6.34
N ALA A 213 -2.60 8.92 -5.54
CA ALA A 213 -1.34 9.58 -5.80
C ALA A 213 -0.30 9.08 -4.79
N PHE A 214 0.69 8.33 -5.23
CA PHE A 214 1.68 7.68 -4.38
C PHE A 214 3.11 8.01 -4.84
N ALA A 215 4.07 7.86 -3.94
CA ALA A 215 5.47 7.79 -4.31
C ALA A 215 5.74 6.47 -5.07
N HIS A 216 6.67 6.52 -6.01
CA HIS A 216 7.07 5.35 -6.78
C HIS A 216 8.41 4.80 -6.30
N ALA A 217 8.65 3.51 -6.53
CA ALA A 217 9.87 2.83 -6.12
C ALA A 217 11.13 3.24 -6.91
N ASP A 218 10.98 4.04 -7.96
CA ASP A 218 12.09 4.64 -8.74
C ASP A 218 12.54 6.01 -8.19
N GLY A 219 11.99 6.45 -7.06
CA GLY A 219 12.30 7.74 -6.45
C GLY A 219 11.38 8.89 -6.87
N HIS A 220 10.40 8.65 -7.75
CA HIS A 220 9.45 9.63 -8.26
C HIS A 220 8.04 9.39 -7.73
N TYR A 221 7.02 9.51 -8.58
CA TYR A 221 5.61 9.40 -8.22
C TYR A 221 4.84 8.54 -9.20
N HIS A 222 3.63 8.14 -8.84
CA HIS A 222 2.68 7.54 -9.75
C HIS A 222 1.23 7.87 -9.39
N LEU A 223 0.37 7.79 -10.39
CA LEU A 223 -1.08 7.74 -10.21
C LEU A 223 -1.57 6.32 -10.46
N MET A 224 -2.52 5.88 -9.65
CA MET A 224 -3.05 4.52 -9.77
C MET A 224 -4.57 4.50 -9.62
N GLY A 225 -5.25 3.91 -10.62
CA GLY A 225 -6.64 3.45 -10.49
C GLY A 225 -6.67 2.00 -10.03
N CYS A 226 -7.50 1.71 -9.02
CA CYS A 226 -7.66 0.35 -8.50
C CYS A 226 -9.13 -0.08 -8.58
N MET A 227 -9.36 -1.30 -9.06
CA MET A 227 -10.66 -1.94 -9.17
C MET A 227 -10.60 -3.29 -8.45
N LEU A 228 -11.38 -3.44 -7.37
CA LEU A 228 -11.34 -4.65 -6.53
C LEU A 228 -11.85 -5.90 -7.23
N SER A 229 -12.64 -5.75 -8.28
CA SER A 229 -13.26 -6.83 -9.03
C SER A 229 -13.11 -6.57 -10.53
N ALA A 230 -12.07 -7.11 -11.15
CA ALA A 230 -11.76 -6.97 -12.57
C ALA A 230 -12.05 -8.27 -13.33
N ALA A 231 -11.07 -9.15 -13.46
CA ALA A 231 -11.29 -10.45 -14.12
C ALA A 231 -12.26 -11.35 -13.36
N SER A 232 -12.36 -11.19 -12.04
CA SER A 232 -13.39 -11.87 -11.24
C SER A 232 -14.80 -11.44 -11.62
N CYS A 233 -15.04 -10.15 -11.91
CA CYS A 233 -16.31 -9.65 -12.40
C CYS A 233 -16.65 -10.24 -13.76
N ASN A 234 -15.67 -10.27 -14.69
CA ASN A 234 -15.86 -10.89 -15.99
C ASN A 234 -16.17 -12.39 -15.87
N LYS A 235 -15.44 -13.11 -15.00
CA LYS A 235 -15.69 -14.52 -14.73
C LYS A 235 -17.11 -14.75 -14.18
N TRP A 236 -17.51 -13.99 -13.16
CA TRP A 236 -18.84 -14.05 -12.59
C TRP A 236 -19.93 -13.80 -13.65
N TRP A 237 -19.75 -12.77 -14.49
CA TRP A 237 -20.69 -12.47 -15.57
C TRP A 237 -20.83 -13.65 -16.55
N MET A 238 -19.72 -14.22 -16.98
CA MET A 238 -19.69 -15.33 -17.92
C MET A 238 -20.29 -16.60 -17.33
N GLU A 239 -19.80 -17.03 -16.16
CA GLU A 239 -20.15 -18.32 -15.58
C GLU A 239 -21.50 -18.31 -14.88
N ASP A 240 -21.80 -17.27 -14.08
CA ASP A 240 -23.00 -17.24 -13.25
C ASP A 240 -24.21 -16.57 -13.96
N ILE A 241 -23.99 -15.53 -14.77
CA ILE A 241 -25.08 -14.82 -15.46
C ILE A 241 -25.34 -15.42 -16.85
N LEU A 242 -24.33 -15.51 -17.70
CA LEU A 242 -24.47 -16.06 -19.06
C LEU A 242 -24.42 -17.59 -19.11
N GLN A 243 -23.98 -18.23 -18.03
CA GLN A 243 -23.86 -19.69 -17.91
C GLN A 243 -23.04 -20.32 -19.07
N THR A 244 -21.95 -19.66 -19.44
CA THR A 244 -21.03 -20.08 -20.49
C THR A 244 -19.58 -19.87 -20.07
N GLN A 245 -18.68 -20.70 -20.64
CA GLN A 245 -17.22 -20.54 -20.52
C GLN A 245 -16.58 -20.22 -21.88
N ASP A 246 -17.38 -19.98 -22.91
CA ASP A 246 -16.90 -19.62 -24.24
C ASP A 246 -16.65 -18.11 -24.34
N PHE A 247 -15.56 -17.67 -23.70
CA PHE A 247 -15.12 -16.26 -23.70
C PHE A 247 -14.86 -15.73 -25.12
N ALA A 248 -14.36 -16.60 -26.03
CA ALA A 248 -14.03 -16.18 -27.37
C ALA A 248 -15.31 -15.84 -28.19
N LYS A 249 -16.37 -16.62 -28.03
CA LYS A 249 -17.66 -16.35 -28.67
C LYS A 249 -18.28 -15.07 -28.19
N GLU A 250 -18.28 -14.84 -26.88
CA GLU A 250 -18.86 -13.61 -26.29
C GLU A 250 -18.04 -12.37 -26.68
N GLN A 251 -16.71 -12.44 -26.70
CA GLN A 251 -15.87 -11.36 -27.21
C GLN A 251 -16.15 -11.03 -28.68
N ALA A 252 -16.30 -12.03 -29.52
CA ALA A 252 -16.65 -11.85 -30.94
C ALA A 252 -18.02 -11.14 -31.08
N ALA A 253 -19.01 -11.53 -30.27
CA ALA A 253 -20.31 -10.91 -30.24
C ALA A 253 -20.23 -9.42 -29.84
N ILE A 254 -19.44 -9.07 -28.80
CA ILE A 254 -19.20 -7.68 -28.38
C ILE A 254 -18.52 -6.89 -29.50
N GLN A 255 -17.47 -7.44 -30.11
CA GLN A 255 -16.76 -6.77 -31.19
C GLN A 255 -17.68 -6.45 -32.39
N SER A 256 -18.65 -7.33 -32.68
CA SER A 256 -19.61 -7.13 -33.77
C SER A 256 -20.57 -5.96 -33.54
N GLN A 257 -20.78 -5.54 -32.28
CA GLN A 257 -21.70 -4.45 -31.93
C GLN A 257 -21.08 -3.04 -32.12
N GLY A 258 -19.76 -2.96 -32.35
CA GLY A 258 -19.04 -1.69 -32.49
C GLY A 258 -18.71 -1.03 -31.14
N ARG A 259 -17.88 0.05 -31.20
CA ARG A 259 -17.30 0.69 -29.99
C ARG A 259 -18.19 1.77 -29.32
N ASN A 260 -19.41 2.00 -29.80
CA ASN A 260 -20.23 3.15 -29.41
C ASN A 260 -21.32 2.83 -28.36
N HIS A 261 -21.28 1.69 -27.72
CA HIS A 261 -22.19 1.38 -26.61
C HIS A 261 -21.47 1.66 -25.29
N VAL A 262 -21.61 2.89 -24.78
CA VAL A 262 -21.28 3.24 -23.41
C VAL A 262 -22.56 3.12 -22.61
N PHE A 263 -22.54 2.28 -21.58
CA PHE A 263 -23.62 2.16 -20.60
C PHE A 263 -23.56 3.30 -19.60
#